data_480ce0f418c3d7d4ecf77909408c4104
#
_entry.id   480ce0f418c3d7d4ecf77909408c4104
#
_cell.length_a   1.000
_cell.length_b   1.000
_cell.length_c   1.000
_cell.angle_alpha   90.00
_cell.angle_beta   90.00
_cell.angle_gamma   90.00
#
_symmetry.space_group_name_H-M   'P 1'
#
loop_
_entity.id
_entity.type
_entity.pdbx_description
1 polymer ?
#
loop_
_entity_poly.entity_id
_entity_poly.type
_entity_poly.pdbx_seq_one_letter_code
_entity_poly.pdbx_strand_id
1 'polypeptide(L)'
;SFALAQRPVAPYENKPQTPGSSERPADLDNVGITEKTGQQIRLDTRFKNQEGRDVTLRDLMVPGKPLMLSPVYFTCKTLCEHHLNGMLAGLQGLDWNLGEHFNAVAVSFDHRETVVQAKGKHEAFMRAYNRPGADKAWTFLTGDEVQIKRLMDDVGFSFKLNSETGEWAHAS
;
A
#
# COMPACT_ATOMS: atom_id res chain seq x y z
N SER A 1 -18.80 9.59 47.94
CA SER A 1 -19.30 8.85 46.76
C SER A 1 -19.59 9.85 45.66
N PHE A 2 -18.70 9.90 44.64
CA PHE A 2 -18.93 10.67 43.42
C PHE A 2 -19.66 9.77 42.42
N ALA A 3 -20.93 10.06 42.15
CA ALA A 3 -21.65 9.40 41.05
C ALA A 3 -21.22 10.03 39.72
N LEU A 4 -20.55 9.26 38.88
CA LEU A 4 -20.30 9.61 37.48
C LEU A 4 -21.64 9.51 36.72
N ALA A 5 -22.20 10.67 36.38
CA ALA A 5 -23.36 10.75 35.50
C ALA A 5 -22.93 10.33 34.09
N GLN A 6 -23.38 9.16 33.65
CA GLN A 6 -23.25 8.71 32.25
C GLN A 6 -24.11 9.61 31.37
N ARG A 7 -23.49 10.33 30.44
CA ARG A 7 -24.23 11.06 29.40
C ARG A 7 -24.92 10.05 28.49
N PRO A 8 -26.22 10.19 28.24
CA PRO A 8 -26.90 9.33 27.28
C PRO A 8 -26.33 9.58 25.89
N VAL A 9 -25.88 8.50 25.25
CA VAL A 9 -25.49 8.51 23.84
C VAL A 9 -26.78 8.70 23.04
N ALA A 10 -26.86 9.78 22.25
CA ALA A 10 -27.99 10.01 21.36
C ALA A 10 -28.12 8.82 20.38
N PRO A 11 -29.35 8.35 20.12
CA PRO A 11 -29.58 7.29 19.15
C PRO A 11 -29.03 7.74 17.77
N TYR A 12 -28.32 6.86 17.12
CA TYR A 12 -27.83 7.05 15.73
C TYR A 12 -29.06 7.20 14.82
N GLU A 13 -29.37 8.45 14.41
CA GLU A 13 -30.41 8.69 13.42
C GLU A 13 -29.96 8.08 12.08
N ASN A 14 -30.63 6.99 11.71
CA ASN A 14 -30.53 6.43 10.37
C ASN A 14 -31.15 7.43 9.38
N LYS A 15 -30.34 8.39 8.90
CA LYS A 15 -30.78 9.23 7.77
C LYS A 15 -31.03 8.31 6.59
N PRO A 16 -32.18 8.46 5.88
CA PRO A 16 -32.42 7.71 4.66
C PRO A 16 -31.24 7.94 3.72
N GLN A 17 -30.53 6.89 3.39
CA GLN A 17 -29.52 6.97 2.34
C GLN A 17 -30.26 7.28 1.06
N THR A 18 -29.96 8.43 0.44
CA THR A 18 -30.35 8.69 -0.93
C THR A 18 -29.87 7.49 -1.75
N PRO A 19 -30.70 6.84 -2.59
CA PRO A 19 -30.23 5.77 -3.44
C PRO A 19 -29.04 6.32 -4.23
N GLY A 20 -27.84 5.87 -3.90
CA GLY A 20 -26.66 6.16 -4.70
C GLY A 20 -26.95 5.66 -6.11
N SER A 21 -26.58 6.42 -7.13
CA SER A 21 -26.65 5.94 -8.49
C SER A 21 -25.97 4.58 -8.52
N SER A 22 -26.64 3.54 -8.97
CA SER A 22 -26.08 2.19 -9.11
C SER A 22 -25.03 2.13 -10.24
N GLU A 23 -24.81 3.23 -10.93
CA GLU A 23 -23.79 3.37 -11.96
C GLU A 23 -22.44 3.72 -11.30
N ARG A 24 -21.49 2.84 -11.54
CA ARG A 24 -20.09 3.09 -11.17
C ARG A 24 -19.60 4.35 -11.88
N PRO A 25 -19.01 5.33 -11.18
CA PRO A 25 -18.45 6.50 -11.83
C PRO A 25 -17.47 6.10 -12.95
N ALA A 26 -17.55 6.76 -14.11
CA ALA A 26 -16.71 6.47 -15.27
C ALA A 26 -15.19 6.56 -14.96
N ASP A 27 -14.81 7.37 -13.97
CA ASP A 27 -13.44 7.48 -13.50
C ASP A 27 -12.90 6.20 -12.85
N LEU A 28 -13.80 5.31 -12.41
CA LEU A 28 -13.46 4.02 -11.83
C LEU A 28 -13.54 2.86 -12.84
N ASP A 29 -13.83 3.14 -14.11
CA ASP A 29 -13.81 2.12 -15.15
C ASP A 29 -12.37 1.58 -15.32
N ASN A 30 -12.25 0.23 -15.30
CA ASN A 30 -10.99 -0.48 -15.34
C ASN A 30 -10.05 -0.22 -14.15
N VAL A 31 -10.55 0.28 -13.03
CA VAL A 31 -9.84 0.39 -11.76
C VAL A 31 -10.30 -0.73 -10.83
N GLY A 32 -9.36 -1.45 -10.22
CA GLY A 32 -9.73 -2.55 -9.31
C GLY A 32 -8.63 -3.57 -9.10
N ILE A 33 -9.00 -4.66 -8.46
CA ILE A 33 -8.14 -5.82 -8.24
C ILE A 33 -8.75 -7.02 -8.95
N THR A 34 -7.96 -7.65 -9.82
CA THR A 34 -8.29 -8.94 -10.43
C THR A 34 -7.46 -10.00 -9.74
N GLU A 35 -8.10 -10.97 -9.14
CA GLU A 35 -7.39 -12.06 -8.46
C GLU A 35 -6.49 -12.83 -9.42
N LYS A 36 -5.22 -12.98 -9.03
CA LYS A 36 -4.15 -13.67 -9.79
C LYS A 36 -3.53 -14.82 -9.00
N THR A 37 -4.28 -15.40 -8.07
CA THR A 37 -3.81 -16.50 -7.23
C THR A 37 -3.23 -17.64 -8.05
N GLY A 38 -2.07 -18.14 -7.66
CA GLY A 38 -1.34 -19.21 -8.35
C GLY A 38 -0.57 -18.78 -9.61
N GLN A 39 -0.65 -17.51 -10.01
CA GLN A 39 0.15 -17.02 -11.13
C GLN A 39 1.53 -16.60 -10.68
N GLN A 40 2.52 -16.83 -11.54
CA GLN A 40 3.89 -16.35 -11.30
C GLN A 40 4.02 -14.88 -11.69
N ILE A 41 4.60 -14.08 -10.81
CA ILE A 41 5.05 -12.71 -11.11
C ILE A 41 6.46 -12.73 -11.70
N ARG A 42 6.72 -11.74 -12.57
CA ARG A 42 8.04 -11.55 -13.18
C ARG A 42 9.01 -10.98 -12.15
N LEU A 43 9.97 -11.80 -11.73
CA LEU A 43 10.95 -11.43 -10.71
C LEU A 43 12.07 -10.53 -11.24
N ASP A 44 12.19 -10.35 -12.55
CA ASP A 44 13.18 -9.51 -13.24
C ASP A 44 12.72 -8.04 -13.38
N THR A 45 11.55 -7.68 -12.88
CA THR A 45 11.04 -6.31 -12.85
C THR A 45 11.94 -5.41 -12.00
N ARG A 46 12.34 -4.26 -12.54
CA ARG A 46 13.38 -3.38 -11.99
C ARG A 46 12.81 -2.16 -11.31
N PHE A 47 13.40 -1.81 -10.18
CA PHE A 47 13.00 -0.66 -9.37
C PHE A 47 14.24 0.00 -8.75
N LYS A 48 14.02 1.18 -8.14
CA LYS A 48 14.97 1.78 -7.18
C LYS A 48 14.40 1.63 -5.78
N ASN A 49 15.24 1.17 -4.86
CA ASN A 49 14.85 1.13 -3.45
C ASN A 49 14.99 2.52 -2.80
N GLN A 50 14.62 2.64 -1.53
CA GLN A 50 14.69 3.89 -0.76
C GLN A 50 16.12 4.46 -0.59
N GLU A 51 17.16 3.69 -0.83
CA GLU A 51 18.55 4.16 -0.88
C GLU A 51 19.00 4.54 -2.31
N GLY A 52 18.13 4.45 -3.30
CA GLY A 52 18.41 4.76 -4.70
C GLY A 52 19.18 3.66 -5.46
N ARG A 53 19.35 2.49 -4.86
CA ARG A 53 19.99 1.34 -5.51
C ARG A 53 19.02 0.67 -6.48
N ASP A 54 19.53 0.27 -7.64
CA ASP A 54 18.77 -0.56 -8.57
C ASP A 54 18.61 -1.97 -8.01
N VAL A 55 17.37 -2.45 -7.98
CA VAL A 55 16.98 -3.77 -7.48
C VAL A 55 15.95 -4.40 -8.40
N THR A 56 15.91 -5.73 -8.40
CA THR A 56 14.81 -6.50 -8.99
C THR A 56 13.94 -7.09 -7.87
N LEU A 57 12.75 -7.54 -8.20
CA LEU A 57 11.95 -8.29 -7.22
C LEU A 57 12.67 -9.55 -6.74
N ARG A 58 13.49 -10.18 -7.61
CA ARG A 58 14.31 -11.36 -7.26
C ARG A 58 15.25 -11.05 -6.10
N ASP A 59 15.87 -9.88 -6.10
CA ASP A 59 16.84 -9.48 -5.07
C ASP A 59 16.20 -9.32 -3.70
N LEU A 60 14.87 -9.15 -3.65
CA LEU A 60 14.09 -8.97 -2.43
C LEU A 60 13.48 -10.29 -1.91
N MET A 61 13.56 -11.35 -2.71
CA MET A 61 13.08 -12.67 -2.33
C MET A 61 14.09 -13.36 -1.42
N VAL A 62 13.62 -13.84 -0.29
CA VAL A 62 14.42 -14.66 0.63
C VAL A 62 13.85 -16.07 0.64
N PRO A 63 14.65 -17.10 0.33
CA PRO A 63 14.18 -18.48 0.34
C PRO A 63 13.47 -18.85 1.67
N GLY A 64 12.29 -19.44 1.54
CA GLY A 64 11.50 -19.86 2.70
C GLY A 64 10.74 -18.74 3.43
N LYS A 65 10.83 -17.48 2.98
CA LYS A 65 10.06 -16.38 3.55
C LYS A 65 9.08 -15.82 2.50
N PRO A 66 7.81 -15.66 2.86
CA PRO A 66 6.88 -14.96 1.98
C PRO A 66 7.26 -13.48 1.84
N LEU A 67 6.96 -12.91 0.67
CA LEU A 67 7.08 -11.49 0.40
C LEU A 67 5.69 -10.87 0.34
N MET A 68 5.37 -9.98 1.26
CA MET A 68 4.15 -9.18 1.22
C MET A 68 4.37 -7.98 0.30
N LEU A 69 3.58 -7.87 -0.76
CA LEU A 69 3.67 -6.78 -1.73
C LEU A 69 2.44 -5.88 -1.62
N SER A 70 2.68 -4.57 -1.48
CA SER A 70 1.64 -3.57 -1.34
C SER A 70 1.80 -2.47 -2.40
N PRO A 71 0.90 -2.40 -3.41
CA PRO A 71 0.83 -1.26 -4.32
C PRO A 71 0.32 -0.03 -3.58
N VAL A 72 1.06 1.07 -3.67
CA VAL A 72 0.73 2.35 -3.02
C VAL A 72 1.27 3.49 -3.87
N TYR A 73 0.99 4.75 -3.51
CA TYR A 73 1.85 5.88 -3.85
C TYR A 73 2.09 6.75 -2.61
N PHE A 74 3.31 7.20 -2.42
CA PHE A 74 3.80 7.71 -1.15
C PHE A 74 3.27 9.10 -0.81
N THR A 75 2.85 9.87 -1.80
CA THR A 75 2.32 11.23 -1.66
C THR A 75 0.80 11.27 -1.49
N CYS A 76 0.12 10.13 -1.58
CA CYS A 76 -1.32 10.05 -1.31
C CYS A 76 -1.63 10.43 0.14
N LYS A 77 -2.51 11.41 0.31
CA LYS A 77 -2.93 11.91 1.62
C LYS A 77 -4.19 11.24 2.17
N THR A 78 -4.75 10.28 1.44
CA THR A 78 -6.03 9.66 1.76
C THR A 78 -5.91 8.14 1.82
N LEU A 79 -6.35 7.43 0.78
CA LEU A 79 -6.51 5.97 0.79
C LEU A 79 -5.20 5.21 1.02
N CYS A 80 -4.10 5.57 0.32
CA CYS A 80 -2.82 4.86 0.51
C CYS A 80 -2.22 5.09 1.90
N GLU A 81 -2.43 6.28 2.49
CA GLU A 81 -1.98 6.53 3.86
C GLU A 81 -2.78 5.70 4.87
N HIS A 82 -4.10 5.61 4.70
CA HIS A 82 -4.94 4.74 5.53
C HIS A 82 -4.59 3.27 5.35
N HIS A 83 -4.36 2.82 4.12
CA HIS A 83 -3.93 1.45 3.82
C HIS A 83 -2.60 1.10 4.50
N LEU A 84 -1.57 1.92 4.31
CA LEU A 84 -0.26 1.70 4.93
C LEU A 84 -0.32 1.77 6.46
N ASN A 85 -1.08 2.70 7.04
CA ASN A 85 -1.27 2.80 8.48
C ASN A 85 -2.04 1.59 9.04
N GLY A 86 -3.07 1.12 8.33
CA GLY A 86 -3.79 -0.11 8.68
C GLY A 86 -2.90 -1.34 8.62
N MET A 87 -2.05 -1.44 7.60
CA MET A 87 -1.05 -2.49 7.48
C MET A 87 -0.03 -2.43 8.62
N LEU A 88 0.47 -1.25 8.96
CA LEU A 88 1.38 -1.04 10.09
C LEU A 88 0.75 -1.50 11.41
N ALA A 89 -0.49 -1.09 11.68
CA ALA A 89 -1.21 -1.49 12.88
C ALA A 89 -1.42 -3.02 12.93
N GLY A 90 -1.79 -3.64 11.81
CA GLY A 90 -1.88 -5.09 11.68
C GLY A 90 -0.55 -5.79 11.98
N LEU A 91 0.54 -5.30 11.39
CA LEU A 91 1.89 -5.85 11.60
C LEU A 91 2.37 -5.70 13.04
N GLN A 92 2.01 -4.61 13.72
CA GLN A 92 2.32 -4.40 15.14
C GLN A 92 1.57 -5.39 16.04
N GLY A 93 0.36 -5.81 15.65
CA GLY A 93 -0.47 -6.78 16.37
C GLY A 93 -0.08 -8.24 16.15
N LEU A 94 0.79 -8.54 15.17
CA LEU A 94 1.24 -9.90 14.88
C LEU A 94 2.39 -10.31 15.81
N ASP A 95 2.40 -11.60 16.19
CA ASP A 95 3.55 -12.25 16.84
C ASP A 95 4.71 -12.49 15.86
N TRP A 96 4.45 -12.35 14.55
CA TRP A 96 5.42 -12.47 13.49
C TRP A 96 6.12 -11.14 13.21
N ASN A 97 7.44 -11.20 13.01
CA ASN A 97 8.27 -10.04 12.76
C ASN A 97 8.74 -9.98 11.30
N LEU A 98 8.76 -8.77 10.75
CA LEU A 98 9.46 -8.46 9.51
C LEU A 98 10.94 -8.84 9.62
N GLY A 99 11.48 -9.44 8.57
CA GLY A 99 12.86 -9.89 8.52
C GLY A 99 13.11 -11.28 9.13
N GLU A 100 12.30 -11.68 10.07
CA GLU A 100 12.39 -13.01 10.69
C GLU A 100 11.47 -14.01 9.97
N HIS A 101 10.18 -13.71 9.86
CA HIS A 101 9.16 -14.62 9.33
C HIS A 101 8.78 -14.31 7.88
N PHE A 102 8.82 -13.04 7.48
CA PHE A 102 8.48 -12.56 6.15
C PHE A 102 9.16 -11.24 5.84
N ASN A 103 9.17 -10.87 4.57
CA ASN A 103 9.59 -9.54 4.13
C ASN A 103 8.41 -8.76 3.54
N ALA A 104 8.54 -7.44 3.42
CA ALA A 104 7.53 -6.60 2.83
C ALA A 104 8.12 -5.64 1.79
N VAL A 105 7.31 -5.32 0.80
CA VAL A 105 7.63 -4.34 -0.25
C VAL A 105 6.44 -3.42 -0.44
N ALA A 106 6.65 -2.12 -0.29
CA ALA A 106 5.73 -1.09 -0.70
C ALA A 106 6.21 -0.54 -2.05
N VAL A 107 5.42 -0.72 -3.12
CA VAL A 107 5.78 -0.30 -4.47
C VAL A 107 4.93 0.90 -4.87
N SER A 108 5.58 2.03 -5.15
CA SER A 108 4.86 3.15 -5.74
C SER A 108 4.40 2.79 -7.15
N PHE A 109 3.11 2.94 -7.42
CA PHE A 109 2.56 2.86 -8.77
C PHE A 109 2.52 4.23 -9.47
N ASP A 110 2.88 5.31 -8.78
CA ASP A 110 3.10 6.62 -9.41
C ASP A 110 4.55 6.77 -9.88
N HIS A 111 4.77 6.66 -11.18
CA HIS A 111 6.09 6.79 -11.81
C HIS A 111 6.74 8.16 -11.61
N ARG A 112 5.98 9.16 -11.14
CA ARG A 112 6.49 10.52 -10.85
C ARG A 112 7.15 10.61 -9.48
N GLU A 113 6.96 9.61 -8.63
CA GLU A 113 7.54 9.60 -7.29
C GLU A 113 9.04 9.26 -7.31
N THR A 114 9.74 9.84 -6.36
CA THR A 114 11.18 9.86 -6.28
C THR A 114 11.71 8.99 -5.13
N VAL A 115 12.97 8.61 -5.20
CA VAL A 115 13.70 7.93 -4.12
C VAL A 115 13.64 8.73 -2.82
N VAL A 116 13.63 10.07 -2.88
CA VAL A 116 13.54 10.93 -1.68
C VAL A 116 12.21 10.72 -0.96
N GLN A 117 11.10 10.63 -1.71
CA GLN A 117 9.78 10.36 -1.13
C GLN A 117 9.69 8.94 -0.56
N ALA A 118 10.22 7.95 -1.28
CA ALA A 118 10.31 6.56 -0.80
C ALA A 118 11.11 6.48 0.51
N LYS A 119 12.26 7.16 0.58
CA LYS A 119 13.10 7.20 1.78
C LYS A 119 12.40 7.84 2.97
N GLY A 120 11.80 9.01 2.77
CA GLY A 120 11.06 9.69 3.84
C GLY A 120 9.91 8.85 4.40
N LYS A 121 9.17 8.17 3.50
CA LYS A 121 8.07 7.28 3.91
C LYS A 121 8.61 6.05 4.66
N HIS A 122 9.67 5.41 4.13
CA HIS A 122 10.34 4.28 4.79
C HIS A 122 10.79 4.65 6.21
N GLU A 123 11.53 5.74 6.38
CA GLU A 123 12.01 6.18 7.69
C GLU A 123 10.86 6.43 8.68
N ALA A 124 9.75 7.03 8.23
CA ALA A 124 8.59 7.26 9.07
C ALA A 124 7.97 5.94 9.54
N PHE A 125 7.83 4.96 8.63
CA PHE A 125 7.26 3.65 8.94
C PHE A 125 8.17 2.81 9.83
N MET A 126 9.51 2.89 9.64
CA MET A 126 10.45 2.18 10.50
C MET A 126 10.42 2.72 11.94
N ARG A 127 10.34 4.05 12.10
CA ARG A 127 10.16 4.65 13.44
C ARG A 127 8.86 4.21 14.11
N ALA A 128 7.78 4.12 13.34
CA ALA A 128 6.48 3.73 13.88
C ALA A 128 6.39 2.24 14.18
N TYR A 129 6.92 1.38 13.30
CA TYR A 129 6.93 -0.08 13.53
C TYR A 129 7.79 -0.49 14.72
N ASN A 130 8.93 0.15 14.87
CA ASN A 130 9.85 0.06 16.02
C ASN A 130 10.18 -1.38 16.47
N ARG A 131 10.42 -2.30 15.51
CA ARG A 131 10.90 -3.65 15.79
C ARG A 131 12.26 -3.88 15.12
N PRO A 132 13.19 -4.60 15.77
CA PRO A 132 14.53 -4.85 15.23
C PRO A 132 14.48 -5.56 13.87
N GLY A 133 15.37 -5.20 12.96
CA GLY A 133 15.53 -5.86 11.67
C GLY A 133 14.54 -5.45 10.57
N ALA A 134 13.52 -4.69 10.90
CA ALA A 134 12.49 -4.27 9.94
C ALA A 134 13.03 -3.34 8.85
N ASP A 135 14.05 -2.55 9.16
CA ASP A 135 14.69 -1.59 8.24
C ASP A 135 15.27 -2.27 6.98
N LYS A 136 15.69 -3.52 7.08
CA LYS A 136 16.20 -4.32 5.97
C LYS A 136 15.15 -5.21 5.31
N ALA A 137 14.00 -5.37 5.96
CA ALA A 137 12.97 -6.32 5.56
C ALA A 137 11.73 -5.67 4.97
N TRP A 138 11.57 -4.37 5.12
CA TRP A 138 10.50 -3.60 4.48
C TRP A 138 11.12 -2.61 3.50
N THR A 139 11.02 -2.91 2.21
CA THR A 139 11.62 -2.09 1.13
C THR A 139 10.55 -1.22 0.49
N PHE A 140 10.91 0.04 0.21
CA PHE A 140 10.05 1.00 -0.47
C PHE A 140 10.60 1.29 -1.86
N LEU A 141 9.82 0.98 -2.89
CA LEU A 141 10.28 0.98 -4.28
C LEU A 141 9.62 2.10 -5.09
N THR A 142 10.45 2.72 -5.94
CA THR A 142 10.01 3.58 -7.05
C THR A 142 10.50 2.98 -8.37
N GLY A 143 9.80 3.24 -9.47
CA GLY A 143 10.13 2.70 -10.78
C GLY A 143 9.66 3.57 -11.92
N ASP A 144 10.09 3.23 -13.14
CA ASP A 144 9.54 3.80 -14.35
C ASP A 144 8.15 3.21 -14.65
N GLU A 145 7.39 3.88 -15.51
CA GLU A 145 6.03 3.51 -15.86
C GLU A 145 5.93 2.09 -16.43
N VAL A 146 6.90 1.66 -17.23
CA VAL A 146 6.91 0.33 -17.86
C VAL A 146 7.07 -0.77 -16.81
N GLN A 147 8.01 -0.61 -15.89
CA GLN A 147 8.27 -1.60 -14.85
C GLN A 147 7.13 -1.65 -13.83
N ILE A 148 6.60 -0.50 -13.46
CA ILE A 148 5.41 -0.40 -12.60
C ILE A 148 4.25 -1.13 -13.25
N LYS A 149 3.94 -0.81 -14.51
CA LYS A 149 2.82 -1.46 -15.22
C LYS A 149 2.99 -2.98 -15.30
N ARG A 150 4.20 -3.46 -15.60
CA ARG A 150 4.49 -4.90 -15.63
C ARG A 150 4.16 -5.58 -14.32
N LEU A 151 4.58 -5.01 -13.19
CA LEU A 151 4.30 -5.58 -11.88
C LEU A 151 2.81 -5.51 -11.53
N MET A 152 2.18 -4.36 -11.76
CA MET A 152 0.76 -4.17 -11.45
C MET A 152 -0.13 -5.12 -12.28
N ASP A 153 0.21 -5.32 -13.56
CA ASP A 153 -0.46 -6.31 -14.40
C ASP A 153 -0.29 -7.74 -13.84
N ASP A 154 0.91 -8.09 -13.35
CA ASP A 154 1.19 -9.43 -12.79
C ASP A 154 0.39 -9.69 -11.50
N VAL A 155 0.23 -8.69 -10.64
CA VAL A 155 -0.52 -8.81 -9.39
C VAL A 155 -2.02 -8.50 -9.56
N GLY A 156 -2.44 -8.14 -10.76
CA GLY A 156 -3.85 -7.83 -11.07
C GLY A 156 -4.35 -6.52 -10.47
N PHE A 157 -3.46 -5.57 -10.18
CA PHE A 157 -3.81 -4.25 -9.66
C PHE A 157 -3.96 -3.25 -10.81
N SER A 158 -5.17 -2.71 -10.98
CA SER A 158 -5.50 -1.74 -12.02
C SER A 158 -5.74 -0.36 -11.42
N PHE A 159 -5.10 0.64 -12.00
CA PHE A 159 -5.16 2.04 -11.58
C PHE A 159 -5.19 2.95 -12.80
N LYS A 160 -5.70 4.17 -12.64
CA LYS A 160 -5.85 5.15 -13.72
C LYS A 160 -5.58 6.55 -13.20
N LEU A 161 -4.82 7.33 -13.96
CA LEU A 161 -4.64 8.75 -13.67
C LEU A 161 -5.91 9.53 -14.07
N ASN A 162 -6.46 10.27 -13.12
CA ASN A 162 -7.47 11.26 -13.42
C ASN A 162 -6.77 12.52 -13.95
N SER A 163 -7.00 12.84 -15.23
CA SER A 163 -6.33 13.97 -15.91
C SER A 163 -6.80 15.33 -15.41
N GLU A 164 -7.96 15.41 -14.78
CA GLU A 164 -8.52 16.67 -14.27
C GLU A 164 -7.95 17.02 -12.90
N THR A 165 -7.80 16.03 -12.03
CA THR A 165 -7.30 16.23 -10.65
C THR A 165 -5.80 15.97 -10.51
N GLY A 166 -5.20 15.21 -11.44
CA GLY A 166 -3.83 14.73 -11.36
C GLY A 166 -3.64 13.62 -10.31
N GLU A 167 -4.71 13.10 -9.73
CA GLU A 167 -4.69 12.02 -8.75
C GLU A 167 -4.93 10.66 -9.41
N TRP A 168 -4.49 9.61 -8.74
CA TRP A 168 -4.69 8.24 -9.19
C TRP A 168 -5.97 7.65 -8.62
N ALA A 169 -6.87 7.19 -9.50
CA ALA A 169 -7.95 6.30 -9.13
C ALA A 169 -7.40 4.88 -9.00
N HIS A 170 -7.60 4.25 -7.85
CA HIS A 170 -7.11 2.91 -7.53
C HIS A 170 -7.98 2.20 -6.50
N ALA A 171 -7.87 0.87 -6.41
CA ALA A 171 -8.43 0.09 -5.33
C ALA A 171 -7.56 0.16 -4.06
N SER A 172 -8.16 -0.06 -2.90
CA SER A 172 -7.48 -0.15 -1.60
C SER A 172 -8.13 -1.24 -0.75
#